data_7a406625b864e622b124712a67c1aa05
#
_entry.id   7a406625b864e622b124712a67c1aa05
#
_cell.length_a   1.000
_cell.length_b   1.000
_cell.length_c   1.000
_cell.angle_alpha   90.00
_cell.angle_beta   90.00
_cell.angle_gamma   90.00
#
_symmetry.space_group_name_H-M   'P 1'
#
loop_
_entity.id
_entity.type
_entity.pdbx_description
1 polymer ?
#
loop_
_entity_poly.entity_id
_entity_poly.type
_entity_poly.pdbx_seq_one_letter_code
_entity_poly.pdbx_strand_id
1 'polypeptide(L)'
;RAHTMAVGVRTLGPIVELRTDGYSLAIPPDRARFLARLEAEPGAPVAALRAFFAKQKQIADALWQLFDDDTLLPPLHLHSFARHALRSPAYLPILPFLGKPLGAVLRDYGLADFAPLRLFLDGVCQITVQTSAEEAEAPFAFSTLDYYFRGTAHVHGGVGVLAWEMARAVERLGGQLRFADRVDRLVRTGEIWEIHSRKGVVRARALCMNTLPGAAARLLGAPCTAQERLEKQETRVQDGWGAAMLYRVVPPGNLAGPEACHLELIADRSAPFMEGNHLFCSIAAGDEARAPDGGRPVTISTHVPLSKLRAMPPEKQGEYMQMVQDRMRATLAALAPELEGCTLEMPGSPRTFERFTLRENGAVGGVPRRAGLTNYEGLFDGTIAPNAWLVGDSVFPGQSTLATAVGGRRVAERIARALGGAISRGDSPGISGTNTSSAGRPPGASAKSV
;
A
#
# COMPACT_ATOMS: atom_id res chain seq x y z
N ARG A 1 -0.12 -28.57 -5.59
CA ARG A 1 1.20 -28.18 -6.09
C ARG A 1 1.31 -26.67 -5.93
N ALA A 2 2.25 -26.18 -5.13
CA ALA A 2 2.54 -24.76 -5.01
C ALA A 2 3.07 -24.28 -6.37
N HIS A 3 2.30 -23.44 -7.07
CA HIS A 3 2.78 -22.77 -8.27
C HIS A 3 3.66 -21.61 -7.82
N THR A 4 4.97 -21.79 -7.84
CA THR A 4 5.94 -20.77 -7.54
C THR A 4 5.88 -19.71 -8.65
N MET A 5 5.56 -18.46 -8.30
CA MET A 5 5.71 -17.34 -9.22
C MET A 5 7.21 -17.02 -9.35
N ALA A 6 7.72 -17.01 -10.57
CA ALA A 6 9.10 -16.66 -10.85
C ALA A 6 9.23 -15.11 -10.94
N VAL A 7 9.19 -14.44 -9.80
CA VAL A 7 9.39 -12.99 -9.72
C VAL A 7 10.76 -12.73 -9.12
N GLY A 8 11.64 -12.07 -9.87
CA GLY A 8 12.94 -11.64 -9.37
C GLY A 8 12.75 -10.47 -8.37
N VAL A 9 13.37 -10.61 -7.19
CA VAL A 9 13.37 -9.54 -6.18
C VAL A 9 14.80 -9.21 -5.76
N ARG A 10 15.05 -7.95 -5.44
CA ARG A 10 16.33 -7.47 -4.91
C ARG A 10 16.11 -6.73 -3.62
N THR A 11 16.92 -7.02 -2.61
CA THR A 11 16.93 -6.24 -1.38
C THR A 11 17.51 -4.86 -1.68
N LEU A 12 16.88 -3.83 -1.11
CA LEU A 12 17.34 -2.45 -1.21
C LEU A 12 18.28 -2.11 -0.05
N GLY A 13 19.27 -1.31 -0.33
CA GLY A 13 20.17 -0.82 0.71
C GLY A 13 20.81 0.52 0.36
N PRO A 14 20.25 1.65 0.81
CA PRO A 14 19.13 1.83 1.76
C PRO A 14 17.76 1.48 1.15
N ILE A 15 16.77 1.25 2.01
CA ILE A 15 15.38 1.02 1.58
C ILE A 15 14.83 2.30 0.95
N VAL A 16 15.06 3.42 1.63
CA VAL A 16 14.69 4.76 1.18
C VAL A 16 15.70 5.77 1.72
N GLU A 17 15.98 6.80 0.95
CA GLU A 17 16.71 7.97 1.39
C GLU A 17 15.76 9.16 1.50
N LEU A 18 15.59 9.67 2.71
CA LEU A 18 14.82 10.87 2.98
C LEU A 18 15.73 12.08 2.82
N ARG A 19 15.29 13.07 2.04
CA ARG A 19 16.02 14.32 1.81
C ARG A 19 15.14 15.54 2.08
N THR A 20 15.73 16.55 2.69
CA THR A 20 15.14 17.85 2.89
C THR A 20 16.25 18.88 2.87
N ASP A 21 15.93 20.18 2.93
CA ASP A 21 16.95 21.22 2.88
C ASP A 21 18.05 21.01 3.93
N GLY A 22 19.29 20.89 3.47
CA GLY A 22 20.48 20.70 4.30
C GLY A 22 20.55 19.40 5.10
N TYR A 23 19.66 18.40 4.86
CA TYR A 23 19.66 17.16 5.64
C TYR A 23 19.25 15.95 4.82
N SER A 24 19.93 14.83 5.04
CA SER A 24 19.61 13.53 4.44
C SER A 24 19.68 12.41 5.49
N LEU A 25 18.72 11.49 5.42
CA LEU A 25 18.62 10.32 6.29
C LEU A 25 18.41 9.05 5.45
N ALA A 26 19.43 8.24 5.32
CA ALA A 26 19.34 6.93 4.70
C ALA A 26 18.74 5.92 5.71
N ILE A 27 17.72 5.18 5.31
CA ILE A 27 17.03 4.21 6.15
C ILE A 27 17.47 2.81 5.73
N PRO A 28 18.34 2.15 6.54
CA PRO A 28 18.82 0.80 6.24
C PRO A 28 17.73 -0.24 6.52
N PRO A 29 17.81 -1.44 5.91
CA PRO A 29 16.88 -2.54 6.16
C PRO A 29 17.02 -3.17 7.56
N ASP A 30 18.09 -2.84 8.28
CA ASP A 30 18.35 -3.34 9.64
C ASP A 30 17.94 -2.30 10.69
N ARG A 31 17.03 -2.70 11.59
CA ARG A 31 16.50 -1.83 12.65
C ARG A 31 17.58 -1.33 13.61
N ALA A 32 18.55 -2.17 13.97
CA ALA A 32 19.59 -1.79 14.92
C ALA A 32 20.52 -0.75 14.30
N ARG A 33 20.84 -0.90 13.01
CA ARG A 33 21.59 0.11 12.25
C ARG A 33 20.83 1.42 12.11
N PHE A 34 19.52 1.35 11.89
CA PHE A 34 18.69 2.56 11.82
C PHE A 34 18.66 3.29 13.18
N LEU A 35 18.45 2.54 14.27
CA LEU A 35 18.49 3.12 15.62
C LEU A 35 19.85 3.76 15.92
N ALA A 36 20.96 3.06 15.62
CA ALA A 36 22.31 3.60 15.79
C ALA A 36 22.53 4.88 14.95
N ARG A 37 21.94 4.94 13.75
CA ARG A 37 22.00 6.16 12.92
C ARG A 37 21.27 7.34 13.57
N LEU A 38 20.10 7.12 14.17
CA LEU A 38 19.36 8.15 14.90
C LEU A 38 20.09 8.56 16.21
N GLU A 39 20.71 7.60 16.90
CA GLU A 39 21.48 7.86 18.12
C GLU A 39 22.73 8.72 17.85
N ALA A 40 23.27 8.65 16.64
CA ALA A 40 24.42 9.46 16.22
C ALA A 40 24.07 10.89 15.84
N GLU A 41 22.79 11.26 15.75
CA GLU A 41 22.37 12.63 15.43
C GLU A 41 22.67 13.60 16.59
N PRO A 42 23.06 14.84 16.29
CA PRO A 42 23.29 15.83 17.34
C PRO A 42 22.06 16.02 18.24
N GLY A 43 22.26 15.96 19.55
CA GLY A 43 21.19 16.13 20.53
C GLY A 43 20.22 14.95 20.63
N ALA A 44 20.58 13.76 20.10
CA ALA A 44 19.72 12.59 20.13
C ALA A 44 19.37 12.18 21.57
N PRO A 45 18.09 12.02 21.90
CA PRO A 45 17.64 11.52 23.21
C PRO A 45 17.74 9.98 23.25
N VAL A 46 18.97 9.47 23.32
CA VAL A 46 19.33 8.05 23.14
C VAL A 46 18.49 7.11 23.99
N ALA A 47 18.32 7.41 25.28
CA ALA A 47 17.53 6.55 26.18
C ALA A 47 16.06 6.47 25.76
N ALA A 48 15.47 7.58 25.36
CA ALA A 48 14.10 7.67 24.89
C ALA A 48 13.91 6.93 23.55
N LEU A 49 14.85 7.08 22.61
CA LEU A 49 14.86 6.36 21.33
C LEU A 49 14.88 4.84 21.56
N ARG A 50 15.78 4.34 22.40
CA ARG A 50 15.85 2.91 22.73
C ARG A 50 14.56 2.40 23.34
N ALA A 51 14.00 3.13 24.30
CA ALA A 51 12.73 2.76 24.96
C ALA A 51 11.56 2.73 23.97
N PHE A 52 11.45 3.74 23.09
CA PHE A 52 10.42 3.83 22.06
C PHE A 52 10.53 2.66 21.07
N PHE A 53 11.70 2.42 20.47
CA PHE A 53 11.87 1.35 19.48
C PHE A 53 11.72 -0.05 20.08
N ALA A 54 12.09 -0.24 21.35
CA ALA A 54 11.83 -1.50 22.05
C ALA A 54 10.32 -1.74 22.22
N LYS A 55 9.55 -0.70 22.63
CA LYS A 55 8.11 -0.78 22.76
C LYS A 55 7.42 -0.95 21.41
N GLN A 56 7.82 -0.20 20.40
CA GLN A 56 7.32 -0.30 19.02
C GLN A 56 7.50 -1.74 18.50
N LYS A 57 8.69 -2.32 18.66
CA LYS A 57 8.97 -3.70 18.25
C LYS A 57 8.07 -4.70 18.97
N GLN A 58 7.93 -4.58 20.29
CA GLN A 58 7.07 -5.46 21.09
C GLN A 58 5.63 -5.47 20.57
N ILE A 59 5.08 -4.29 20.28
CA ILE A 59 3.70 -4.14 19.77
C ILE A 59 3.60 -4.65 18.34
N ALA A 60 4.55 -4.29 17.47
CA ALA A 60 4.58 -4.74 16.09
C ALA A 60 4.67 -6.28 16.02
N ASP A 61 5.53 -6.92 16.80
CA ASP A 61 5.65 -8.39 16.83
C ASP A 61 4.32 -9.06 17.22
N ALA A 62 3.60 -8.52 18.21
CA ALA A 62 2.29 -9.03 18.60
C ALA A 62 1.24 -8.88 17.48
N LEU A 63 1.25 -7.74 16.78
CA LEU A 63 0.35 -7.49 15.64
C LEU A 63 0.69 -8.39 14.44
N TRP A 64 1.97 -8.60 14.14
CA TRP A 64 2.40 -9.50 13.08
C TRP A 64 1.98 -10.95 13.32
N GLN A 65 1.98 -11.42 14.57
CA GLN A 65 1.47 -12.75 14.92
C GLN A 65 -0.02 -12.92 14.57
N LEU A 66 -0.81 -11.83 14.58
CA LEU A 66 -2.21 -11.87 14.13
C LEU A 66 -2.31 -12.02 12.61
N PHE A 67 -1.39 -11.44 11.85
CA PHE A 67 -1.34 -11.59 10.39
C PHE A 67 -0.80 -12.95 9.94
N ASP A 68 0.10 -13.55 10.72
CA ASP A 68 0.63 -14.89 10.45
C ASP A 68 -0.41 -15.99 10.66
N ASP A 69 -1.35 -15.79 11.61
CA ASP A 69 -2.46 -16.71 11.86
C ASP A 69 -3.79 -16.04 11.52
N ASP A 70 -4.22 -16.20 10.27
CA ASP A 70 -5.46 -15.63 9.75
C ASP A 70 -6.74 -16.10 10.47
N THR A 71 -6.68 -17.18 11.26
CA THR A 71 -7.79 -17.65 12.09
C THR A 71 -8.05 -16.73 13.28
N LEU A 72 -7.10 -15.86 13.62
CA LEU A 72 -7.22 -14.84 14.67
C LEU A 72 -7.81 -13.53 14.14
N LEU A 73 -7.93 -13.39 12.81
CA LEU A 73 -8.49 -12.20 12.19
C LEU A 73 -10.01 -12.33 12.02
N PRO A 74 -10.79 -11.22 12.09
CA PRO A 74 -12.23 -11.24 11.86
C PRO A 74 -12.63 -11.84 10.49
N PRO A 75 -13.81 -12.52 10.39
CA PRO A 75 -14.76 -12.76 11.48
C PRO A 75 -14.27 -13.82 12.45
N LEU A 76 -14.47 -13.59 13.74
CA LEU A 76 -14.04 -14.51 14.79
C LEU A 76 -15.00 -15.70 14.88
N HIS A 77 -14.45 -16.89 14.94
CA HIS A 77 -15.20 -18.13 15.16
C HIS A 77 -14.99 -18.61 16.62
N LEU A 78 -15.90 -19.48 17.13
CA LEU A 78 -15.81 -19.97 18.51
C LEU A 78 -14.43 -20.53 18.88
N HIS A 79 -13.80 -21.28 17.99
CA HIS A 79 -12.44 -21.81 18.19
C HIS A 79 -11.35 -20.70 18.21
N SER A 80 -11.61 -19.55 17.62
CA SER A 80 -10.68 -18.40 17.66
C SER A 80 -10.61 -17.80 19.06
N PHE A 81 -11.73 -17.78 19.81
CA PHE A 81 -11.74 -17.25 21.17
C PHE A 81 -10.81 -17.99 22.12
N ALA A 82 -10.75 -19.32 22.05
CA ALA A 82 -9.80 -20.10 22.86
C ALA A 82 -8.34 -19.74 22.51
N ARG A 83 -8.02 -19.57 21.22
CA ARG A 83 -6.69 -19.14 20.78
C ARG A 83 -6.37 -17.72 21.22
N HIS A 84 -7.34 -16.79 21.13
CA HIS A 84 -7.16 -15.43 21.63
C HIS A 84 -6.93 -15.42 23.14
N ALA A 85 -7.66 -16.23 23.91
CA ALA A 85 -7.45 -16.36 25.36
C ALA A 85 -6.05 -16.83 25.71
N LEU A 86 -5.53 -17.83 24.98
CA LEU A 86 -4.14 -18.32 25.15
C LEU A 86 -3.09 -17.27 24.78
N ARG A 87 -3.37 -16.41 23.81
CA ARG A 87 -2.46 -15.35 23.34
C ARG A 87 -2.69 -13.99 24.01
N SER A 88 -3.72 -13.88 24.88
CA SER A 88 -4.07 -12.61 25.53
C SER A 88 -2.91 -11.91 26.24
N PRO A 89 -1.94 -12.60 26.88
CA PRO A 89 -0.78 -11.94 27.46
C PRO A 89 0.06 -11.15 26.44
N ALA A 90 0.15 -11.64 25.20
CA ALA A 90 0.86 -10.94 24.12
C ALA A 90 0.17 -9.66 23.65
N TYR A 91 -1.16 -9.54 23.88
CA TYR A 91 -1.95 -8.37 23.47
C TYR A 91 -2.00 -7.27 24.54
N LEU A 92 -1.76 -7.61 25.81
CA LEU A 92 -1.79 -6.65 26.91
C LEU A 92 -0.95 -5.39 26.64
N PRO A 93 0.26 -5.47 26.05
CA PRO A 93 1.06 -4.30 25.73
C PRO A 93 0.43 -3.37 24.69
N ILE A 94 -0.54 -3.86 23.88
CA ILE A 94 -1.20 -3.07 22.83
C ILE A 94 -2.30 -2.19 23.42
N LEU A 95 -3.01 -2.66 24.45
CA LEU A 95 -4.22 -2.03 25.00
C LEU A 95 -4.05 -0.55 25.34
N PRO A 96 -2.95 -0.08 25.96
CA PRO A 96 -2.77 1.34 26.28
C PRO A 96 -2.64 2.26 25.07
N PHE A 97 -2.46 1.68 23.87
CA PHE A 97 -2.22 2.40 22.62
C PHE A 97 -3.42 2.39 21.69
N LEU A 98 -4.44 1.57 21.96
CA LEU A 98 -5.65 1.49 21.13
C LEU A 98 -6.36 2.86 21.07
N GLY A 99 -6.58 3.34 19.85
CA GLY A 99 -7.20 4.63 19.59
C GLY A 99 -6.33 5.85 19.91
N LYS A 100 -5.12 5.66 20.45
CA LYS A 100 -4.20 6.75 20.82
C LYS A 100 -3.43 7.23 19.58
N PRO A 101 -3.29 8.56 19.37
CA PRO A 101 -2.45 9.06 18.29
C PRO A 101 -0.95 8.85 18.58
N LEU A 102 -0.17 8.54 17.54
CA LEU A 102 1.28 8.36 17.67
C LEU A 102 1.96 9.64 18.20
N GLY A 103 1.47 10.83 17.80
CA GLY A 103 1.99 12.11 18.32
C GLY A 103 1.93 12.20 19.84
N ALA A 104 0.85 11.72 20.48
CA ALA A 104 0.77 11.65 21.94
C ALA A 104 1.79 10.66 22.53
N VAL A 105 2.00 9.53 21.87
CA VAL A 105 3.03 8.57 22.30
C VAL A 105 4.42 9.19 22.21
N LEU A 106 4.72 9.91 21.12
CA LEU A 106 6.01 10.60 21.00
C LEU A 106 6.23 11.64 22.09
N ARG A 107 5.19 12.38 22.49
CA ARG A 107 5.26 13.30 23.63
C ARG A 107 5.55 12.57 24.95
N ASP A 108 4.88 11.45 25.19
CA ASP A 108 5.10 10.64 26.40
C ASP A 108 6.54 10.11 26.50
N TYR A 109 7.21 9.87 25.37
CA TYR A 109 8.62 9.48 25.32
C TYR A 109 9.60 10.65 25.24
N GLY A 110 9.12 11.91 25.15
CA GLY A 110 9.97 13.08 24.95
C GLY A 110 10.65 13.13 23.57
N LEU A 111 9.99 12.54 22.55
CA LEU A 111 10.50 12.44 21.17
C LEU A 111 9.78 13.34 20.16
N ALA A 112 8.79 14.11 20.61
CA ALA A 112 7.95 14.92 19.73
C ALA A 112 8.75 15.94 18.91
N ASP A 113 9.82 16.50 19.50
CA ASP A 113 10.64 17.57 18.90
C ASP A 113 11.94 17.04 18.27
N PHE A 114 12.18 15.74 18.31
CA PHE A 114 13.37 15.15 17.68
C PHE A 114 13.16 15.02 16.17
N ALA A 115 13.60 16.05 15.44
CA ALA A 115 13.33 16.22 14.01
C ALA A 115 13.69 15.03 13.12
N PRO A 116 14.85 14.34 13.28
CA PRO A 116 15.17 13.17 12.43
C PRO A 116 14.12 12.06 12.52
N LEU A 117 13.64 11.76 13.73
CA LEU A 117 12.60 10.75 13.94
C LEU A 117 11.25 11.22 13.40
N ARG A 118 10.89 12.49 13.64
CA ARG A 118 9.62 13.06 13.14
C ARG A 118 9.53 13.01 11.63
N LEU A 119 10.57 13.40 10.91
CA LEU A 119 10.61 13.36 9.45
C LEU A 119 10.39 11.94 8.93
N PHE A 120 11.07 10.97 9.53
CA PHE A 120 10.89 9.56 9.18
C PHE A 120 9.47 9.07 9.46
N LEU A 121 8.92 9.39 10.64
CA LEU A 121 7.59 8.94 11.04
C LEU A 121 6.48 9.59 10.19
N ASP A 122 6.59 10.89 9.90
CA ASP A 122 5.61 11.58 9.06
C ASP A 122 5.63 11.03 7.62
N GLY A 123 6.81 10.76 7.05
CA GLY A 123 6.94 10.13 5.73
C GLY A 123 6.32 8.75 5.69
N VAL A 124 6.75 7.83 6.57
CA VAL A 124 6.25 6.45 6.58
C VAL A 124 4.76 6.38 6.91
N CYS A 125 4.25 7.19 7.83
CA CYS A 125 2.83 7.24 8.15
C CYS A 125 1.99 7.77 6.99
N GLN A 126 2.44 8.84 6.30
CA GLN A 126 1.75 9.38 5.14
C GLN A 126 1.60 8.34 4.02
N ILE A 127 2.66 7.58 3.73
CA ILE A 127 2.64 6.56 2.66
C ILE A 127 1.83 5.33 3.05
N THR A 128 1.88 4.89 4.28
CA THR A 128 1.41 3.56 4.68
C THR A 128 0.09 3.56 5.42
N VAL A 129 -0.15 4.50 6.33
CA VAL A 129 -1.42 4.67 7.06
C VAL A 129 -2.21 5.91 6.63
N GLN A 130 -1.65 6.65 5.67
CA GLN A 130 -2.30 7.78 4.98
C GLN A 130 -2.70 8.94 5.88
N THR A 131 -1.88 9.22 6.87
CA THR A 131 -2.03 10.39 7.74
C THR A 131 -0.68 10.74 8.37
N SER A 132 -0.57 11.93 8.98
CA SER A 132 0.64 12.35 9.68
C SER A 132 0.95 11.45 10.89
N ALA A 133 2.20 11.44 11.35
CA ALA A 133 2.56 10.79 12.60
C ALA A 133 1.83 11.40 13.81
N GLU A 134 1.44 12.67 13.74
CA GLU A 134 0.67 13.31 14.80
C GLU A 134 -0.70 12.67 14.97
N GLU A 135 -1.38 12.33 13.87
CA GLU A 135 -2.75 11.82 13.85
C GLU A 135 -2.85 10.29 13.74
N ALA A 136 -1.80 9.61 13.29
CA ALA A 136 -1.83 8.17 13.05
C ALA A 136 -2.18 7.41 14.32
N GLU A 137 -3.07 6.43 14.21
CA GLU A 137 -3.36 5.53 15.32
C GLU A 137 -2.13 4.66 15.65
N ALA A 138 -1.70 4.66 16.89
CA ALA A 138 -0.40 4.16 17.30
C ALA A 138 -0.14 2.67 16.96
N PRO A 139 -1.02 1.70 17.21
CA PRO A 139 -0.85 0.31 16.77
C PRO A 139 -0.64 0.16 15.27
N PHE A 140 -1.41 0.87 14.43
CA PHE A 140 -1.21 0.84 12.98
C PHE A 140 0.13 1.47 12.57
N ALA A 141 0.50 2.59 13.18
CA ALA A 141 1.79 3.23 12.94
C ALA A 141 2.95 2.31 13.37
N PHE A 142 2.85 1.65 14.52
CA PHE A 142 3.88 0.74 14.99
C PHE A 142 4.07 -0.49 14.09
N SER A 143 2.99 -1.09 13.60
CA SER A 143 3.09 -2.21 12.66
C SER A 143 3.68 -1.77 11.32
N THR A 144 3.32 -0.58 10.87
CA THR A 144 3.76 0.01 9.62
C THR A 144 5.25 0.37 9.63
N LEU A 145 5.77 0.94 10.71
CA LEU A 145 7.19 1.17 10.90
C LEU A 145 8.03 -0.10 10.75
N ASP A 146 7.45 -1.23 11.08
CA ASP A 146 8.12 -2.52 11.01
C ASP A 146 8.30 -3.03 9.57
N TYR A 147 7.52 -2.55 8.61
CA TYR A 147 7.64 -2.95 7.19
C TYR A 147 9.05 -2.78 6.65
N TYR A 148 9.69 -1.66 6.95
CA TYR A 148 11.05 -1.39 6.48
C TYR A 148 12.06 -2.40 7.01
N PHE A 149 11.80 -2.98 8.17
CA PHE A 149 12.74 -3.89 8.85
C PHE A 149 12.37 -5.36 8.70
N ARG A 150 11.25 -5.69 8.04
CA ARG A 150 10.81 -7.07 7.80
C ARG A 150 11.11 -7.61 6.41
N GLY A 151 11.78 -6.86 5.59
CA GLY A 151 12.22 -7.29 4.27
C GLY A 151 11.46 -6.60 3.15
N THR A 152 11.81 -5.36 2.90
CA THR A 152 11.38 -4.62 1.71
C THR A 152 12.32 -4.96 0.55
N ALA A 153 11.77 -5.19 -0.63
CA ALA A 153 12.52 -5.54 -1.82
C ALA A 153 11.97 -4.84 -3.06
N HIS A 154 12.85 -4.57 -4.00
CA HIS A 154 12.48 -4.12 -5.33
C HIS A 154 12.10 -5.33 -6.21
N VAL A 155 10.99 -5.23 -6.91
CA VAL A 155 10.55 -6.23 -7.90
C VAL A 155 11.23 -5.90 -9.23
N HIS A 156 12.03 -6.81 -9.75
CA HIS A 156 12.69 -6.65 -11.05
C HIS A 156 11.65 -6.49 -12.17
N GLY A 157 11.77 -5.43 -12.96
CA GLY A 157 10.75 -5.03 -13.94
C GLY A 157 9.60 -4.21 -13.37
N GLY A 158 9.61 -3.92 -12.07
CA GLY A 158 8.61 -3.13 -11.36
C GLY A 158 7.43 -3.94 -10.83
N VAL A 159 6.65 -3.35 -9.93
CA VAL A 159 5.54 -4.02 -9.24
C VAL A 159 4.45 -4.57 -10.18
N GLY A 160 4.33 -4.02 -11.39
CA GLY A 160 3.41 -4.51 -12.42
C GLY A 160 3.68 -5.96 -12.84
N VAL A 161 4.94 -6.42 -12.77
CA VAL A 161 5.32 -7.82 -13.07
C VAL A 161 4.60 -8.78 -12.11
N LEU A 162 4.47 -8.41 -10.83
CA LEU A 162 3.75 -9.22 -9.85
C LEU A 162 2.28 -9.42 -10.26
N ALA A 163 1.61 -8.33 -10.69
CA ALA A 163 0.22 -8.40 -11.14
C ALA A 163 0.06 -9.27 -12.41
N TRP A 164 0.99 -9.15 -13.36
CA TRP A 164 0.99 -9.97 -14.57
C TRP A 164 1.22 -11.47 -14.29
N GLU A 165 2.16 -11.80 -13.40
CA GLU A 165 2.40 -13.20 -13.03
C GLU A 165 1.20 -13.81 -12.29
N MET A 166 0.50 -13.03 -11.47
CA MET A 166 -0.75 -13.45 -10.85
C MET A 166 -1.85 -13.71 -11.91
N ALA A 167 -1.99 -12.82 -12.90
CA ALA A 167 -2.93 -12.99 -14.00
C ALA A 167 -2.62 -14.24 -14.82
N ARG A 168 -1.36 -14.44 -15.19
CA ARG A 168 -0.91 -15.68 -15.87
C ARG A 168 -1.15 -16.94 -15.04
N ALA A 169 -1.02 -16.84 -13.72
CA ALA A 169 -1.33 -17.98 -12.84
C ALA A 169 -2.82 -18.35 -12.89
N VAL A 170 -3.72 -17.35 -12.99
CA VAL A 170 -5.15 -17.60 -13.20
C VAL A 170 -5.39 -18.41 -14.47
N GLU A 171 -4.77 -18.02 -15.60
CA GLU A 171 -4.90 -18.75 -16.87
C GLU A 171 -4.31 -20.17 -16.81
N ARG A 172 -3.11 -20.32 -16.21
CA ARG A 172 -2.49 -21.65 -16.02
C ARG A 172 -3.35 -22.60 -15.18
N LEU A 173 -4.19 -22.05 -14.30
CA LEU A 173 -5.14 -22.81 -13.47
C LEU A 173 -6.50 -23.01 -14.14
N GLY A 174 -6.64 -22.66 -15.43
CA GLY A 174 -7.87 -22.84 -16.21
C GLY A 174 -8.88 -21.70 -16.04
N GLY A 175 -8.51 -20.60 -15.39
CA GLY A 175 -9.32 -19.41 -15.32
C GLY A 175 -9.29 -18.60 -16.62
N GLN A 176 -10.20 -17.64 -16.76
CA GLN A 176 -10.28 -16.75 -17.91
C GLN A 176 -10.06 -15.30 -17.50
N LEU A 177 -9.28 -14.57 -18.29
CA LEU A 177 -9.11 -13.14 -18.18
C LEU A 177 -9.93 -12.42 -19.25
N ARG A 178 -10.73 -11.45 -18.85
CA ARG A 178 -11.59 -10.67 -19.75
C ARG A 178 -11.24 -9.20 -19.61
N PHE A 179 -10.26 -8.74 -20.37
CA PHE A 179 -9.87 -7.33 -20.42
C PHE A 179 -10.86 -6.48 -21.23
N ALA A 180 -10.90 -5.18 -20.93
CA ALA A 180 -11.81 -4.21 -21.55
C ALA A 180 -13.28 -4.65 -21.52
N ASP A 181 -13.68 -5.32 -20.44
CA ASP A 181 -15.00 -5.88 -20.23
C ASP A 181 -15.60 -5.35 -18.93
N ARG A 182 -16.07 -4.11 -18.99
CA ARG A 182 -16.66 -3.42 -17.83
C ARG A 182 -17.96 -4.11 -17.41
N VAL A 183 -18.04 -4.43 -16.10
CA VAL A 183 -19.29 -4.87 -15.47
C VAL A 183 -20.14 -3.65 -15.15
N ASP A 184 -21.40 -3.68 -15.56
CA ASP A 184 -22.33 -2.57 -15.38
C ASP A 184 -23.44 -2.88 -14.37
N ARG A 185 -23.76 -4.16 -14.14
CA ARG A 185 -24.83 -4.57 -13.23
C ARG A 185 -24.61 -6.01 -12.73
N LEU A 186 -25.02 -6.26 -11.49
CA LEU A 186 -25.05 -7.56 -10.88
C LEU A 186 -26.50 -7.89 -10.48
N VAL A 187 -26.98 -9.07 -10.85
CA VAL A 187 -28.34 -9.54 -10.50
C VAL A 187 -28.20 -10.91 -9.85
N ARG A 188 -28.89 -11.11 -8.75
CA ARG A 188 -28.95 -12.42 -8.10
C ARG A 188 -30.27 -13.10 -8.39
N THR A 189 -30.20 -14.29 -8.97
CA THR A 189 -31.36 -15.14 -9.28
C THR A 189 -31.17 -16.47 -8.55
N GLY A 190 -31.89 -16.66 -7.45
CA GLY A 190 -31.69 -17.79 -6.56
C GLY A 190 -30.27 -17.78 -5.93
N GLU A 191 -29.49 -18.82 -6.20
CA GLU A 191 -28.09 -18.95 -5.72
C GLU A 191 -27.05 -18.51 -6.74
N ILE A 192 -27.46 -18.05 -7.91
CA ILE A 192 -26.60 -17.68 -9.02
C ILE A 192 -26.56 -16.17 -9.18
N TRP A 193 -25.38 -15.65 -9.39
CA TRP A 193 -25.12 -14.28 -9.80
C TRP A 193 -25.05 -14.18 -11.33
N GLU A 194 -25.79 -13.26 -11.90
CA GLU A 194 -25.66 -12.82 -13.29
C GLU A 194 -24.85 -11.53 -13.34
N ILE A 195 -23.72 -11.59 -14.00
CA ILE A 195 -22.76 -10.51 -14.14
C ILE A 195 -22.93 -9.93 -15.54
N HIS A 196 -23.59 -8.78 -15.63
CA HIS A 196 -23.82 -8.08 -16.89
C HIS A 196 -22.61 -7.20 -17.19
N SER A 197 -22.01 -7.41 -18.35
CA SER A 197 -20.83 -6.68 -18.81
C SER A 197 -20.99 -6.26 -20.27
N ARG A 198 -20.06 -5.45 -20.77
CA ARG A 198 -20.07 -5.01 -22.19
C ARG A 198 -20.03 -6.16 -23.18
N LYS A 199 -19.39 -7.28 -22.83
CA LYS A 199 -19.23 -8.45 -23.70
C LYS A 199 -20.28 -9.53 -23.47
N GLY A 200 -21.29 -9.27 -22.63
CA GLY A 200 -22.40 -10.20 -22.38
C GLY A 200 -22.57 -10.53 -20.90
N VAL A 201 -23.32 -11.60 -20.65
CA VAL A 201 -23.68 -12.03 -19.30
C VAL A 201 -22.87 -13.26 -18.91
N VAL A 202 -22.28 -13.25 -17.71
CA VAL A 202 -21.62 -14.40 -17.09
C VAL A 202 -22.42 -14.83 -15.86
N ARG A 203 -22.57 -16.12 -15.66
CA ARG A 203 -23.21 -16.69 -14.47
C ARG A 203 -22.17 -17.27 -13.52
N ALA A 204 -22.28 -16.94 -12.23
CA ALA A 204 -21.36 -17.42 -11.21
C ALA A 204 -22.09 -17.77 -9.91
N ARG A 205 -21.57 -18.75 -9.17
CA ARG A 205 -22.05 -19.12 -7.84
C ARG A 205 -21.53 -18.20 -6.73
N ALA A 206 -20.43 -17.50 -7.02
CA ALA A 206 -19.78 -16.60 -6.07
C ALA A 206 -19.18 -15.41 -6.78
N LEU A 207 -19.10 -14.27 -6.09
CA LEU A 207 -18.49 -13.02 -6.56
C LEU A 207 -17.36 -12.58 -5.63
N CYS A 208 -16.26 -12.12 -6.23
CA CYS A 208 -15.20 -11.39 -5.54
C CYS A 208 -14.97 -10.07 -6.28
N MET A 209 -15.19 -8.96 -5.62
CA MET A 209 -15.12 -7.62 -6.21
C MET A 209 -13.94 -6.85 -5.64
N ASN A 210 -13.09 -6.29 -6.51
CA ASN A 210 -12.03 -5.35 -6.13
C ASN A 210 -12.37 -3.96 -6.66
N THR A 211 -13.41 -3.36 -6.09
CA THR A 211 -13.93 -2.03 -6.43
C THR A 211 -13.97 -1.17 -5.16
N LEU A 212 -14.21 0.13 -5.32
CA LEU A 212 -14.57 0.97 -4.17
C LEU A 212 -15.92 0.51 -3.59
N PRO A 213 -16.16 0.70 -2.28
CA PRO A 213 -17.40 0.30 -1.62
C PRO A 213 -18.66 0.90 -2.28
N GLY A 214 -18.65 2.18 -2.65
CA GLY A 214 -19.75 2.83 -3.35
C GLY A 214 -20.02 2.26 -4.73
N ALA A 215 -18.97 1.87 -5.46
CA ALA A 215 -19.14 1.20 -6.75
C ALA A 215 -19.74 -0.21 -6.57
N ALA A 216 -19.34 -0.94 -5.53
CA ALA A 216 -19.95 -2.22 -5.19
C ALA A 216 -21.44 -2.08 -4.87
N ALA A 217 -21.81 -1.08 -4.05
CA ALA A 217 -23.21 -0.78 -3.74
C ALA A 217 -24.05 -0.48 -5.00
N ARG A 218 -23.51 0.33 -5.90
CA ARG A 218 -24.19 0.65 -7.18
C ARG A 218 -24.38 -0.57 -8.09
N LEU A 219 -23.36 -1.44 -8.18
CA LEU A 219 -23.44 -2.65 -9.00
C LEU A 219 -24.43 -3.68 -8.47
N LEU A 220 -24.59 -3.78 -7.14
CA LEU A 220 -25.54 -4.67 -6.49
C LEU A 220 -26.98 -4.17 -6.57
N GLY A 221 -27.17 -2.85 -6.75
CA GLY A 221 -28.48 -2.20 -6.69
C GLY A 221 -29.08 -2.16 -5.28
N ALA A 222 -30.13 -1.36 -5.09
CA ALA A 222 -30.80 -1.23 -3.82
C ALA A 222 -32.01 -2.21 -3.72
N PRO A 223 -32.37 -2.68 -2.50
CA PRO A 223 -31.61 -2.60 -1.27
C PRO A 223 -30.69 -3.82 -1.10
N CYS A 224 -29.41 -3.60 -0.86
CA CYS A 224 -28.54 -4.70 -0.42
C CYS A 224 -28.36 -4.66 1.10
N THR A 225 -28.21 -5.83 1.74
CA THR A 225 -28.08 -5.94 3.20
C THR A 225 -26.83 -5.26 3.77
N ALA A 226 -25.88 -4.91 2.91
CA ALA A 226 -24.63 -4.22 3.26
C ALA A 226 -24.63 -2.74 2.87
N GLN A 227 -25.74 -2.19 2.36
CA GLN A 227 -25.79 -0.83 1.78
C GLN A 227 -25.23 0.24 2.72
N GLU A 228 -25.78 0.35 3.93
CA GLU A 228 -25.35 1.34 4.92
C GLU A 228 -23.86 1.21 5.26
N ARG A 229 -23.38 -0.03 5.40
CA ARG A 229 -21.98 -0.31 5.70
C ARG A 229 -21.05 0.08 4.53
N LEU A 230 -21.47 -0.19 3.30
CA LEU A 230 -20.71 0.20 2.11
C LEU A 230 -20.66 1.72 1.95
N GLU A 231 -21.75 2.42 2.21
CA GLU A 231 -21.83 3.87 2.19
C GLU A 231 -20.94 4.52 3.26
N LYS A 232 -21.00 4.00 4.50
CA LYS A 232 -20.12 4.44 5.59
C LYS A 232 -18.64 4.21 5.23
N GLN A 233 -18.33 3.07 4.65
CA GLN A 233 -16.96 2.75 4.23
C GLN A 233 -16.49 3.64 3.07
N GLU A 234 -17.37 3.91 2.09
CA GLU A 234 -17.08 4.83 0.99
C GLU A 234 -16.78 6.23 1.49
N THR A 235 -17.58 6.76 2.41
CA THR A 235 -17.35 8.08 3.02
C THR A 235 -15.95 8.15 3.64
N ARG A 236 -15.51 7.10 4.33
CA ARG A 236 -14.17 7.04 4.92
C ARG A 236 -13.05 6.97 3.89
N VAL A 237 -13.26 6.27 2.78
CA VAL A 237 -12.30 6.23 1.66
C VAL A 237 -12.21 7.61 0.99
N GLN A 238 -13.35 8.25 0.79
CA GLN A 238 -13.42 9.57 0.14
C GLN A 238 -12.92 10.73 1.03
N ASP A 239 -12.72 10.50 2.33
CA ASP A 239 -11.99 11.39 3.25
C ASP A 239 -10.46 11.16 3.20
N GLY A 240 -10.00 10.37 2.26
CA GLY A 240 -8.59 10.05 2.00
C GLY A 240 -8.01 10.84 0.82
N TRP A 241 -7.28 10.14 -0.01
CA TRP A 241 -6.34 10.72 -0.93
C TRP A 241 -6.57 10.30 -2.38
N GLY A 242 -6.31 11.24 -3.30
CA GLY A 242 -5.85 11.00 -4.66
C GLY A 242 -4.35 11.15 -4.75
N ALA A 243 -3.79 10.94 -5.95
CA ALA A 243 -2.37 11.16 -6.19
C ALA A 243 -2.16 12.06 -7.41
N ALA A 244 -1.24 13.03 -7.28
CA ALA A 244 -0.60 13.65 -8.42
C ALA A 244 0.71 12.93 -8.71
N MET A 245 1.01 12.72 -9.98
CA MET A 245 2.15 11.93 -10.44
C MET A 245 2.97 12.69 -11.45
N LEU A 246 4.28 12.40 -11.45
CA LEU A 246 5.17 12.63 -12.58
C LEU A 246 5.86 11.31 -12.89
N TYR A 247 5.72 10.83 -14.12
CA TYR A 247 6.45 9.68 -14.63
C TYR A 247 7.55 10.21 -15.51
N ARG A 248 8.80 9.93 -15.15
CA ARG A 248 9.99 10.40 -15.88
C ARG A 248 10.82 9.24 -16.42
N VAL A 249 11.54 9.48 -17.50
CA VAL A 249 12.67 8.65 -17.92
C VAL A 249 13.92 9.51 -17.79
N VAL A 250 14.83 9.10 -16.91
CA VAL A 250 16.06 9.81 -16.60
C VAL A 250 17.23 9.13 -17.32
N PRO A 251 18.14 9.88 -17.98
CA PRO A 251 19.33 9.32 -18.58
C PRO A 251 20.17 8.55 -17.56
N PRO A 252 20.81 7.43 -17.95
CA PRO A 252 21.59 6.61 -17.01
C PRO A 252 22.77 7.35 -16.38
N GLY A 253 23.34 8.32 -17.09
CA GLY A 253 24.47 9.13 -16.61
C GLY A 253 24.14 10.11 -15.48
N ASN A 254 22.86 10.40 -15.23
CA ASN A 254 22.45 11.31 -14.18
C ASN A 254 22.41 10.64 -12.79
N LEU A 255 22.38 9.31 -12.74
CA LEU A 255 22.13 8.56 -11.51
C LEU A 255 23.40 7.84 -11.04
N ALA A 256 23.73 7.99 -9.77
CA ALA A 256 24.85 7.31 -9.16
C ALA A 256 24.56 5.81 -9.01
N GLY A 257 25.20 4.98 -9.81
CA GLY A 257 25.08 3.53 -9.75
C GLY A 257 23.82 2.95 -10.42
N PRO A 258 23.85 1.64 -10.71
CA PRO A 258 22.81 0.96 -11.47
C PRO A 258 21.64 0.47 -10.62
N GLU A 259 21.72 0.55 -9.30
CA GLU A 259 20.74 -0.07 -8.39
C GLU A 259 19.42 0.69 -8.38
N ALA A 260 18.31 -0.04 -8.18
CA ALA A 260 17.02 0.58 -7.86
C ALA A 260 17.11 1.30 -6.52
N CYS A 261 16.45 2.44 -6.42
CA CYS A 261 16.41 3.19 -5.16
C CYS A 261 15.09 3.94 -4.98
N HIS A 262 14.82 4.34 -3.75
CA HIS A 262 13.68 5.16 -3.40
C HIS A 262 14.14 6.43 -2.68
N LEU A 263 13.50 7.55 -3.00
CA LEU A 263 13.72 8.82 -2.32
C LEU A 263 12.39 9.32 -1.73
N GLU A 264 12.46 9.87 -0.53
CA GLU A 264 11.43 10.73 0.04
C GLU A 264 11.98 12.15 0.10
N LEU A 265 11.33 13.08 -0.59
CA LEU A 265 11.76 14.47 -0.68
C LEU A 265 10.74 15.34 0.05
N ILE A 266 11.22 16.18 0.97
CA ILE A 266 10.39 17.06 1.80
C ILE A 266 10.90 18.48 1.67
N ALA A 267 10.13 19.33 0.99
CA ALA A 267 10.54 20.71 0.73
C ALA A 267 10.48 21.59 2.01
N ASP A 268 9.40 21.46 2.77
CA ASP A 268 9.20 22.17 4.03
C ASP A 268 8.77 21.17 5.13
N ARG A 269 9.60 21.05 6.17
CA ARG A 269 9.38 20.14 7.31
C ARG A 269 8.19 20.55 8.17
N SER A 270 7.79 21.81 8.13
CA SER A 270 6.68 22.36 8.93
C SER A 270 5.33 22.26 8.24
N ALA A 271 5.33 22.05 6.93
CA ALA A 271 4.12 21.96 6.12
C ALA A 271 3.62 20.51 6.02
N PRO A 272 2.30 20.29 5.77
CA PRO A 272 1.75 18.96 5.56
C PRO A 272 2.43 18.22 4.42
N PHE A 273 2.61 16.89 4.58
CA PHE A 273 3.28 16.01 3.62
C PHE A 273 2.38 15.64 2.43
N MET A 274 1.94 16.65 1.69
CA MET A 274 1.05 16.54 0.53
C MET A 274 1.27 17.65 -0.49
N GLU A 275 0.55 17.62 -1.61
CA GLU A 275 0.47 18.70 -2.61
C GLU A 275 1.82 19.21 -3.11
N GLY A 276 2.78 18.28 -3.34
CA GLY A 276 4.11 18.61 -3.83
C GLY A 276 5.14 18.98 -2.76
N ASN A 277 4.73 19.12 -1.50
CA ASN A 277 5.67 19.34 -0.38
C ASN A 277 6.43 18.05 -0.01
N HIS A 278 5.75 16.92 -0.07
CA HIS A 278 6.34 15.59 0.12
C HIS A 278 6.20 14.79 -1.18
N LEU A 279 7.30 14.22 -1.65
CA LEU A 279 7.36 13.37 -2.82
C LEU A 279 7.94 12.01 -2.45
N PHE A 280 7.32 10.95 -2.97
CA PHE A 280 7.91 9.63 -2.98
C PHE A 280 8.37 9.28 -4.40
N CYS A 281 9.66 9.02 -4.58
CA CYS A 281 10.27 8.71 -5.85
C CYS A 281 10.73 7.25 -5.86
N SER A 282 10.30 6.48 -6.85
CA SER A 282 10.74 5.11 -7.09
C SER A 282 11.51 5.06 -8.40
N ILE A 283 12.78 4.70 -8.34
CA ILE A 283 13.73 4.70 -9.46
C ILE A 283 14.03 3.25 -9.82
N ALA A 284 13.79 2.87 -11.08
CA ALA A 284 14.05 1.54 -11.58
C ALA A 284 15.56 1.22 -11.61
N ALA A 285 15.95 -0.06 -11.54
CA ALA A 285 17.33 -0.47 -11.73
C ALA A 285 17.77 -0.30 -13.20
N GLY A 286 19.04 -0.04 -13.40
CA GLY A 286 19.61 0.21 -14.72
C GLY A 286 19.61 -1.01 -15.65
N ASP A 287 19.60 -2.21 -15.09
CA ASP A 287 19.58 -3.48 -15.84
C ASP A 287 18.17 -3.98 -16.21
N GLU A 288 17.12 -3.24 -15.87
CA GLU A 288 15.73 -3.63 -16.18
C GLU A 288 15.32 -3.35 -17.64
N ALA A 289 16.08 -2.57 -18.39
CA ALA A 289 15.83 -2.25 -19.80
C ALA A 289 14.38 -1.81 -20.10
N ARG A 290 13.79 -0.98 -19.23
CA ARG A 290 12.38 -0.57 -19.30
C ARG A 290 12.14 0.73 -20.09
N ALA A 291 13.19 1.37 -20.55
CA ALA A 291 13.13 2.56 -21.39
C ALA A 291 14.21 2.50 -22.48
N PRO A 292 14.04 3.24 -23.60
CA PRO A 292 15.05 3.36 -24.62
C PRO A 292 16.39 3.89 -24.09
N ASP A 293 17.46 3.60 -24.81
CA ASP A 293 18.80 4.15 -24.60
C ASP A 293 19.37 3.97 -23.17
N GLY A 294 18.93 2.91 -22.48
CA GLY A 294 19.33 2.64 -21.09
C GLY A 294 18.74 3.60 -20.07
N GLY A 295 17.76 4.42 -20.49
CA GLY A 295 17.04 5.33 -19.61
C GLY A 295 16.36 4.60 -18.44
N ARG A 296 16.27 5.26 -17.30
CA ARG A 296 15.70 4.70 -16.07
C ARG A 296 14.33 5.31 -15.78
N PRO A 297 13.24 4.52 -15.78
CA PRO A 297 11.94 4.99 -15.35
C PRO A 297 11.94 5.41 -13.88
N VAL A 298 11.35 6.58 -13.63
CA VAL A 298 11.14 7.13 -12.30
C VAL A 298 9.66 7.43 -12.12
N THR A 299 9.09 6.91 -11.05
CA THR A 299 7.71 7.21 -10.63
C THR A 299 7.76 8.14 -9.43
N ILE A 300 7.16 9.32 -9.55
CA ILE A 300 7.15 10.36 -8.52
C ILE A 300 5.71 10.64 -8.15
N SER A 301 5.38 10.59 -6.87
CA SER A 301 4.03 10.76 -6.36
C SER A 301 3.96 11.75 -5.20
N THR A 302 2.82 12.42 -5.08
CA THR A 302 2.42 13.19 -3.91
C THR A 302 0.94 12.98 -3.63
N HIS A 303 0.55 13.05 -2.36
CA HIS A 303 -0.84 12.95 -1.95
C HIS A 303 -1.61 14.24 -2.25
N VAL A 304 -2.87 14.08 -2.64
CA VAL A 304 -3.82 15.18 -2.90
C VAL A 304 -5.11 14.88 -2.14
N PRO A 305 -5.60 15.79 -1.26
CA PRO A 305 -6.83 15.55 -0.52
C PRO A 305 -8.04 15.45 -1.45
N LEU A 306 -8.77 14.31 -1.43
CA LEU A 306 -9.98 14.14 -2.24
C LEU A 306 -11.09 15.10 -1.81
N SER A 307 -11.21 15.41 -0.52
CA SER A 307 -12.17 16.38 0.01
C SER A 307 -12.00 17.76 -0.64
N LYS A 308 -10.74 18.20 -0.79
CA LYS A 308 -10.41 19.46 -1.45
C LYS A 308 -10.75 19.46 -2.94
N LEU A 309 -10.43 18.36 -3.65
CA LEU A 309 -10.78 18.22 -5.06
C LEU A 309 -12.29 18.24 -5.28
N ARG A 310 -13.07 17.53 -4.46
CA ARG A 310 -14.53 17.47 -4.57
C ARG A 310 -15.21 18.80 -4.28
N ALA A 311 -14.62 19.61 -3.39
CA ALA A 311 -15.12 20.94 -3.09
C ALA A 311 -14.86 21.97 -4.22
N MET A 312 -13.96 21.64 -5.15
CA MET A 312 -13.63 22.54 -6.26
C MET A 312 -14.57 22.34 -7.46
N PRO A 313 -14.96 23.41 -8.15
CA PRO A 313 -15.60 23.30 -9.46
C PRO A 313 -14.71 22.53 -10.45
N PRO A 314 -15.27 21.67 -11.31
CA PRO A 314 -14.52 20.83 -12.23
C PRO A 314 -13.50 21.57 -13.11
N GLU A 315 -13.82 22.79 -13.51
CA GLU A 315 -12.96 23.68 -14.31
C GLU A 315 -11.71 24.13 -13.56
N LYS A 316 -11.77 24.27 -12.25
CA LYS A 316 -10.61 24.66 -11.40
C LYS A 316 -9.72 23.50 -11.00
N GLN A 317 -10.19 22.27 -11.10
CA GLN A 317 -9.41 21.09 -10.73
C GLN A 317 -8.16 20.93 -11.61
N GLY A 318 -8.22 21.34 -12.88
CA GLY A 318 -7.08 21.33 -13.79
C GLY A 318 -5.98 22.29 -13.38
N GLU A 319 -6.33 23.52 -13.05
CA GLU A 319 -5.39 24.55 -12.57
C GLU A 319 -4.75 24.15 -11.23
N TYR A 320 -5.55 23.62 -10.34
CA TYR A 320 -5.06 23.09 -9.06
C TYR A 320 -4.05 21.94 -9.25
N MET A 321 -4.33 21.00 -10.14
CA MET A 321 -3.41 19.91 -10.43
C MET A 321 -2.12 20.40 -11.09
N GLN A 322 -2.19 21.38 -11.97
CA GLN A 322 -1.01 22.00 -12.57
C GLN A 322 -0.15 22.64 -11.47
N MET A 323 -0.76 23.42 -10.58
CA MET A 323 -0.05 24.02 -9.44
C MET A 323 0.66 22.96 -8.58
N VAL A 324 -0.01 21.86 -8.25
CA VAL A 324 0.60 20.77 -7.48
C VAL A 324 1.78 20.16 -8.22
N GLN A 325 1.64 19.90 -9.52
CA GLN A 325 2.72 19.34 -10.34
C GLN A 325 3.90 20.30 -10.52
N ASP A 326 3.65 21.61 -10.58
CA ASP A 326 4.72 22.61 -10.63
C ASP A 326 5.48 22.66 -9.30
N ARG A 327 4.79 22.52 -8.17
CA ARG A 327 5.44 22.38 -6.85
C ARG A 327 6.25 21.07 -6.78
N MET A 328 5.75 19.97 -7.34
CA MET A 328 6.52 18.72 -7.42
C MET A 328 7.83 18.93 -8.19
N ARG A 329 7.78 19.62 -9.34
CA ARG A 329 8.99 19.93 -10.13
C ARG A 329 9.96 20.81 -9.34
N ALA A 330 9.48 21.83 -8.65
CA ALA A 330 10.31 22.68 -7.80
C ALA A 330 10.99 21.89 -6.66
N THR A 331 10.26 21.01 -6.00
CA THR A 331 10.81 20.12 -4.95
C THR A 331 11.88 19.17 -5.52
N LEU A 332 11.63 18.60 -6.71
CA LEU A 332 12.63 17.74 -7.39
C LEU A 332 13.90 18.51 -7.73
N ALA A 333 13.77 19.67 -8.35
CA ALA A 333 14.92 20.51 -8.73
C ALA A 333 15.78 20.89 -7.51
N ALA A 334 15.13 21.14 -6.36
CA ALA A 334 15.84 21.52 -5.14
C ALA A 334 16.51 20.33 -4.43
N LEU A 335 15.87 19.17 -4.37
CA LEU A 335 16.27 18.07 -3.47
C LEU A 335 16.76 16.80 -4.19
N ALA A 336 16.53 16.69 -5.51
CA ALA A 336 16.97 15.56 -6.33
C ALA A 336 17.32 16.02 -7.75
N PRO A 337 18.29 16.94 -7.92
CA PRO A 337 18.68 17.50 -9.22
C PRO A 337 19.13 16.42 -10.21
N GLU A 338 19.59 15.26 -9.75
CA GLU A 338 19.91 14.11 -10.58
C GLU A 338 18.71 13.53 -11.35
N LEU A 339 17.48 13.85 -10.95
CA LEU A 339 16.24 13.46 -11.64
C LEU A 339 15.79 14.50 -12.67
N GLU A 340 16.50 15.61 -12.79
CA GLU A 340 16.25 16.62 -13.83
C GLU A 340 16.86 16.20 -15.18
N GLY A 341 16.55 16.93 -16.25
CA GLY A 341 17.04 16.61 -17.59
C GLY A 341 16.48 15.29 -18.15
N CYS A 342 15.26 14.93 -17.74
CA CYS A 342 14.60 13.72 -18.20
C CYS A 342 14.28 13.78 -19.72
N THR A 343 14.37 12.64 -20.40
CA THR A 343 14.05 12.50 -21.83
C THR A 343 12.55 12.40 -22.09
N LEU A 344 11.77 12.02 -21.07
CA LEU A 344 10.33 11.93 -21.09
C LEU A 344 9.76 12.34 -19.73
N GLU A 345 8.71 13.17 -19.73
CA GLU A 345 7.88 13.40 -18.57
C GLU A 345 6.40 13.27 -18.94
N MET A 346 5.65 12.50 -18.16
CA MET A 346 4.21 12.38 -18.27
C MET A 346 3.56 12.69 -16.91
N PRO A 347 2.70 13.73 -16.82
CA PRO A 347 1.95 14.00 -15.61
C PRO A 347 0.76 13.05 -15.46
N GLY A 348 0.44 12.71 -14.22
CA GLY A 348 -0.76 11.97 -13.83
C GLY A 348 -1.56 12.73 -12.77
N SER A 349 -2.84 12.45 -12.68
CA SER A 349 -3.75 13.12 -11.74
C SER A 349 -4.81 12.13 -11.25
N PRO A 350 -5.63 12.48 -10.23
CA PRO A 350 -6.77 11.66 -9.84
C PRO A 350 -7.70 11.30 -10.99
N ARG A 351 -7.92 12.19 -11.96
CA ARG A 351 -8.68 11.87 -13.19
C ARG A 351 -8.02 10.77 -14.04
N THR A 352 -6.69 10.72 -14.06
CA THR A 352 -5.95 9.64 -14.75
C THR A 352 -6.23 8.31 -14.06
N PHE A 353 -6.16 8.26 -12.72
CA PHE A 353 -6.48 7.07 -11.95
C PHE A 353 -7.94 6.65 -12.15
N GLU A 354 -8.89 7.56 -12.01
CA GLU A 354 -10.31 7.27 -12.24
C GLU A 354 -10.55 6.67 -13.63
N ARG A 355 -9.97 7.28 -14.67
CA ARG A 355 -10.11 6.80 -16.06
C ARG A 355 -9.64 5.36 -16.24
N PHE A 356 -8.49 4.98 -15.65
CA PHE A 356 -7.87 3.70 -15.90
C PHE A 356 -8.25 2.62 -14.86
N THR A 357 -8.62 3.00 -13.65
CA THR A 357 -8.93 2.06 -12.57
C THR A 357 -10.42 2.01 -12.22
N LEU A 358 -11.22 2.94 -12.76
CA LEU A 358 -12.64 3.14 -12.43
C LEU A 358 -12.89 3.44 -10.95
N ARG A 359 -11.87 3.89 -10.24
CA ARG A 359 -11.99 4.34 -8.84
C ARG A 359 -12.49 5.77 -8.82
N GLU A 360 -13.68 5.99 -8.28
CA GLU A 360 -14.35 7.28 -8.24
C GLU A 360 -13.47 8.36 -7.59
N ASN A 361 -13.43 9.53 -8.21
CA ASN A 361 -12.56 10.66 -7.85
C ASN A 361 -11.05 10.33 -7.89
N GLY A 362 -10.65 9.20 -8.46
CA GLY A 362 -9.26 8.75 -8.48
C GLY A 362 -8.71 8.40 -7.11
N ALA A 363 -9.55 7.90 -6.19
CA ALA A 363 -9.14 7.52 -4.85
C ALA A 363 -8.00 6.50 -4.88
N VAL A 364 -6.92 6.77 -4.14
CA VAL A 364 -5.78 5.88 -3.96
C VAL A 364 -5.64 5.49 -2.49
N GLY A 365 -5.14 4.28 -2.25
CA GLY A 365 -5.10 3.72 -0.92
C GLY A 365 -6.47 3.36 -0.37
N GLY A 366 -6.54 3.02 0.87
CA GLY A 366 -7.78 2.67 1.56
C GLY A 366 -8.27 3.78 2.49
N VAL A 367 -8.71 3.38 3.67
CA VAL A 367 -9.16 4.30 4.71
C VAL A 367 -7.96 4.82 5.50
N PRO A 368 -7.78 6.15 5.63
CA PRO A 368 -6.75 6.71 6.51
C PRO A 368 -6.90 6.22 7.96
N ARG A 369 -5.81 5.80 8.58
CA ARG A 369 -5.81 5.24 9.94
C ARG A 369 -5.51 6.31 10.98
N ARG A 370 -6.41 7.28 11.11
CA ARG A 370 -6.32 8.32 12.15
C ARG A 370 -6.65 7.75 13.53
N ALA A 371 -6.19 8.44 14.58
CA ALA A 371 -6.50 8.08 15.96
C ALA A 371 -7.99 7.92 16.22
N GLY A 372 -8.32 7.03 17.15
CA GLY A 372 -9.70 6.73 17.54
C GLY A 372 -10.08 5.27 17.33
N LEU A 373 -11.16 4.85 18.01
CA LEU A 373 -11.63 3.47 17.98
C LEU A 373 -12.39 3.10 16.71
N THR A 374 -12.72 4.08 15.85
CA THR A 374 -13.43 3.85 14.58
C THR A 374 -12.66 2.94 13.62
N ASN A 375 -11.33 2.83 13.77
CA ASN A 375 -10.53 1.87 13.01
C ASN A 375 -10.91 0.41 13.28
N TYR A 376 -11.51 0.15 14.44
CA TYR A 376 -11.91 -1.18 14.91
C TYR A 376 -13.41 -1.42 14.79
N GLU A 377 -14.21 -0.37 14.52
CA GLU A 377 -15.62 -0.49 14.21
C GLU A 377 -15.81 -1.28 12.92
N GLY A 378 -16.36 -2.48 13.10
CA GLY A 378 -16.59 -3.36 11.97
C GLY A 378 -15.29 -3.61 11.22
N LEU A 379 -14.41 -4.43 11.81
CA LEU A 379 -13.36 -5.11 11.06
C LEU A 379 -14.06 -5.85 9.92
N PHE A 380 -14.45 -5.06 8.91
CA PHE A 380 -15.30 -5.46 7.80
C PHE A 380 -14.66 -6.62 7.05
N ASP A 381 -15.32 -7.73 7.12
CA ASP A 381 -14.83 -8.98 6.57
C ASP A 381 -14.97 -9.08 5.03
N GLY A 382 -15.46 -8.03 4.40
CA GLY A 382 -15.69 -7.96 2.97
C GLY A 382 -16.99 -8.60 2.49
N THR A 383 -17.78 -9.28 3.33
CA THR A 383 -19.05 -9.87 2.91
C THR A 383 -20.08 -8.78 2.61
N ILE A 384 -20.58 -8.71 1.38
CA ILE A 384 -21.50 -7.68 0.89
C ILE A 384 -22.88 -8.21 0.53
N ALA A 385 -22.98 -9.50 0.19
CA ALA A 385 -24.22 -10.21 -0.07
C ALA A 385 -23.96 -11.73 0.05
N PRO A 386 -24.99 -12.58 0.02
CA PRO A 386 -24.77 -14.02 -0.02
C PRO A 386 -23.88 -14.44 -1.19
N ASN A 387 -22.80 -15.15 -0.88
CA ASN A 387 -21.75 -15.56 -1.84
C ASN A 387 -21.13 -14.39 -2.63
N ALA A 388 -21.07 -13.18 -2.05
CA ALA A 388 -20.42 -12.03 -2.64
C ALA A 388 -19.55 -11.29 -1.62
N TRP A 389 -18.30 -11.00 -2.02
CA TRP A 389 -17.30 -10.37 -1.17
C TRP A 389 -16.60 -9.22 -1.87
N LEU A 390 -16.23 -8.20 -1.09
CA LEU A 390 -15.34 -7.13 -1.47
C LEU A 390 -13.93 -7.44 -0.99
N VAL A 391 -12.93 -7.16 -1.81
CA VAL A 391 -11.50 -7.26 -1.48
C VAL A 391 -10.78 -5.96 -1.84
N GLY A 392 -9.55 -5.82 -1.40
CA GLY A 392 -8.70 -4.69 -1.73
C GLY A 392 -8.42 -3.80 -0.53
N ASP A 393 -7.89 -2.62 -0.81
CA ASP A 393 -7.40 -1.66 0.18
C ASP A 393 -8.47 -1.03 1.08
N SER A 394 -9.72 -1.04 0.62
CA SER A 394 -10.86 -0.49 1.37
C SER A 394 -11.48 -1.49 2.36
N VAL A 395 -10.95 -2.72 2.43
CA VAL A 395 -11.43 -3.80 3.29
C VAL A 395 -10.30 -4.21 4.24
N PHE A 396 -10.66 -4.71 5.44
CA PHE A 396 -9.64 -5.24 6.35
C PHE A 396 -8.85 -6.40 5.73
N PRO A 397 -7.50 -6.42 5.84
CA PRO A 397 -6.61 -5.63 6.70
C PRO A 397 -6.34 -4.18 6.24
N GLY A 398 -6.59 -3.83 5.00
CA GLY A 398 -6.44 -2.47 4.47
C GLY A 398 -5.45 -2.39 3.31
N GLN A 399 -4.83 -1.23 3.16
CA GLN A 399 -3.85 -1.01 2.09
C GLN A 399 -2.50 -1.67 2.41
N SER A 400 -1.75 -1.92 1.47
CA SER A 400 -0.39 -2.42 1.21
C SER A 400 -0.43 -3.71 0.40
N THR A 401 0.66 -4.04 -0.24
CA THR A 401 0.80 -5.29 -1.02
C THR A 401 0.53 -6.51 -0.13
N LEU A 402 1.06 -6.51 1.09
CA LEU A 402 0.84 -7.61 2.05
C LEU A 402 -0.61 -7.66 2.53
N ALA A 403 -1.19 -6.54 2.95
CA ALA A 403 -2.56 -6.50 3.48
C ALA A 403 -3.58 -6.93 2.43
N THR A 404 -3.45 -6.46 1.19
CA THR A 404 -4.32 -6.86 0.08
C THR A 404 -4.15 -8.33 -0.31
N ALA A 405 -2.93 -8.87 -0.26
CA ALA A 405 -2.68 -10.30 -0.50
C ALA A 405 -3.32 -11.18 0.59
N VAL A 406 -3.19 -10.81 1.87
CA VAL A 406 -3.85 -11.50 3.00
C VAL A 406 -5.37 -11.43 2.86
N GLY A 407 -5.92 -10.25 2.55
CA GLY A 407 -7.36 -10.06 2.31
C GLY A 407 -7.87 -10.93 1.16
N GLY A 408 -7.17 -10.97 0.04
CA GLY A 408 -7.49 -11.79 -1.14
C GLY A 408 -7.48 -13.28 -0.81
N ARG A 409 -6.44 -13.78 -0.11
CA ARG A 409 -6.36 -15.18 0.33
C ARG A 409 -7.56 -15.56 1.21
N ARG A 410 -7.89 -14.73 2.20
CA ARG A 410 -9.00 -14.97 3.13
C ARG A 410 -10.36 -15.05 2.43
N VAL A 411 -10.61 -14.17 1.46
CA VAL A 411 -11.84 -14.22 0.66
C VAL A 411 -11.85 -15.45 -0.24
N ALA A 412 -10.73 -15.81 -0.87
CA ALA A 412 -10.63 -17.02 -1.66
C ALA A 412 -10.95 -18.29 -0.85
N GLU A 413 -10.48 -18.38 0.40
CA GLU A 413 -10.82 -19.46 1.33
C GLU A 413 -12.31 -19.51 1.67
N ARG A 414 -12.96 -18.36 1.86
CA ARG A 414 -14.41 -18.27 2.09
C ARG A 414 -15.21 -18.75 0.88
N ILE A 415 -14.80 -18.30 -0.31
CA ILE A 415 -15.41 -18.74 -1.58
C ILE A 415 -15.30 -20.26 -1.71
N ALA A 416 -14.13 -20.83 -1.47
CA ALA A 416 -13.93 -22.26 -1.56
C ALA A 416 -14.85 -23.04 -0.58
N ARG A 417 -14.95 -22.57 0.68
CA ARG A 417 -15.87 -23.18 1.68
C ARG A 417 -17.34 -23.06 1.26
N ALA A 418 -17.76 -21.88 0.79
CA ALA A 418 -19.13 -21.63 0.33
C ALA A 418 -19.52 -22.51 -0.88
N LEU A 419 -18.55 -22.88 -1.71
CA LEU A 419 -18.73 -23.74 -2.88
C LEU A 419 -18.54 -25.24 -2.58
N GLY A 420 -18.36 -25.63 -1.30
CA GLY A 420 -18.17 -27.04 -0.90
C GLY A 420 -16.76 -27.57 -1.17
N GLY A 421 -15.79 -26.71 -1.46
CA GLY A 421 -14.39 -27.09 -1.68
C GLY A 421 -13.61 -27.29 -0.38
N ALA A 422 -12.79 -28.35 -0.31
CA ALA A 422 -11.76 -28.48 0.72
C ALA A 422 -10.52 -27.67 0.32
N ILE A 423 -10.01 -26.87 1.25
CA ILE A 423 -8.74 -26.15 1.03
C ILE A 423 -7.63 -27.00 1.63
N SER A 424 -6.75 -27.55 0.81
CA SER A 424 -5.48 -28.06 1.31
C SER A 424 -4.59 -26.86 1.62
N ARG A 425 -4.31 -26.62 2.90
CA ARG A 425 -3.24 -25.69 3.30
C ARG A 425 -1.92 -26.35 2.92
N GLY A 426 -1.32 -25.88 1.83
CA GLY A 426 0.09 -26.16 1.59
C GLY A 426 0.88 -25.49 2.71
N ASP A 427 1.81 -26.23 3.31
CA ASP A 427 2.74 -25.71 4.29
C ASP A 427 3.39 -24.44 3.72
N SER A 428 3.23 -23.32 4.42
CA SER A 428 3.93 -22.08 4.07
C SER A 428 5.42 -22.36 4.27
N PRO A 429 6.26 -22.25 3.23
CA PRO A 429 7.70 -22.31 3.46
C PRO A 429 8.07 -21.11 4.33
N GLY A 430 8.59 -21.42 5.52
CA GLY A 430 9.18 -20.40 6.39
C GLY A 430 10.21 -19.60 5.59
N ILE A 431 10.17 -18.28 5.73
CA ILE A 431 11.18 -17.38 5.15
C ILE A 431 12.47 -17.60 5.95
N SER A 432 13.21 -18.64 5.57
CA SER A 432 14.60 -18.80 5.99
C SER A 432 15.46 -18.09 4.95
N GLY A 433 16.01 -16.94 5.33
CA GLY A 433 17.01 -16.26 4.51
C GLY A 433 18.27 -17.09 4.37
N THR A 434 18.48 -17.67 3.21
CA THR A 434 19.80 -18.12 2.78
C THR A 434 20.08 -17.51 1.41
N ASN A 435 21.06 -16.60 1.42
CA ASN A 435 21.73 -16.08 0.24
C ASN A 435 22.43 -17.23 -0.51
N THR A 436 22.01 -17.50 -1.75
CA THR A 436 22.87 -18.15 -2.73
C THR A 436 22.76 -17.46 -4.07
N SER A 437 23.82 -16.76 -4.43
CA SER A 437 24.09 -16.24 -5.77
C SER A 437 24.36 -17.39 -6.73
N SER A 438 23.57 -17.50 -7.79
CA SER A 438 24.04 -18.14 -9.03
C SER A 438 23.33 -17.50 -10.22
N ALA A 439 24.14 -16.88 -11.08
CA ALA A 439 23.74 -16.28 -12.32
C ALA A 439 23.39 -17.37 -13.36
N GLY A 440 22.17 -17.34 -13.85
CA GLY A 440 21.73 -18.06 -15.03
C GLY A 440 21.08 -17.08 -16.02
N ARG A 441 21.64 -16.97 -17.20
CA ARG A 441 21.22 -16.11 -18.31
C ARG A 441 19.91 -16.63 -18.94
N PRO A 442 18.87 -15.82 -19.17
CA PRO A 442 17.70 -16.26 -19.93
C PRO A 442 17.90 -16.05 -21.45
N PRO A 443 17.23 -16.84 -22.30
CA PRO A 443 17.26 -16.69 -23.75
C PRO A 443 16.34 -15.56 -24.22
N GLY A 444 16.77 -14.89 -25.30
CA GLY A 444 16.16 -13.69 -25.84
C GLY A 444 14.71 -13.87 -26.30
N ALA A 445 13.89 -12.88 -26.01
CA ALA A 445 12.57 -12.70 -26.56
C ALA A 445 12.59 -11.63 -27.64
N SER A 446 12.21 -12.02 -28.85
CA SER A 446 12.04 -11.15 -30.00
C SER A 446 10.81 -10.26 -29.80
N ALA A 447 10.98 -8.96 -30.03
CA ALA A 447 9.91 -7.99 -30.09
C ALA A 447 9.03 -8.25 -31.30
N LYS A 448 7.70 -8.37 -31.10
CA LYS A 448 6.69 -8.08 -32.10
C LYS A 448 5.80 -6.97 -31.59
N SER A 449 5.81 -5.91 -32.37
CA SER A 449 4.97 -4.71 -32.25
C SER A 449 3.47 -5.02 -32.39
N VAL A 450 2.65 -4.49 -31.50
CA VAL A 450 1.33 -3.89 -31.79
C VAL A 450 1.13 -2.74 -30.79
#